data_6be3c78d8fbd877280f9ec33c1a408a0
#
_entry.id   6be3c78d8fbd877280f9ec33c1a408a0
#
_cell.length_a   1.000
_cell.length_b   1.000
_cell.length_c   1.000
_cell.angle_alpha   90.00
_cell.angle_beta   90.00
_cell.angle_gamma   90.00
#
_symmetry.space_group_name_H-M   'P 1'
#
loop_
_entity.id
_entity.type
_entity.pdbx_description
1 polymer ?
#
loop_
_entity_poly.entity_id
_entity_poly.type
_entity_poly.pdbx_seq_one_letter_code
_entity_poly.pdbx_strand_id
1 'polypeptide(L)'
;MKPFHAAAFKPGHKEFITVRSEEMRGKWNIFFFYPADFTYVCPTELEDLAENYNKFQELGVDIYSVSTDSHFCHKAWYDSSEAIGKIAYTMISDNTFEISRNFEVLRENEGRSERGTFIVDPGGIIKLMEITCEGVGRDAESLLQKVKAAQYIREHPGEVCPAKWKEGETTLAPSLDLVGKI
;
A
#
# COMPACT_ATOMS: atom_id res chain seq x y z
N MET A 1 12.58 -3.81 3.54
CA MET A 1 11.65 -4.90 3.18
C MET A 1 12.43 -6.19 3.03
N LYS A 2 11.99 -7.29 3.66
CA LYS A 2 12.59 -8.62 3.51
C LYS A 2 12.23 -9.22 2.14
N PRO A 3 13.08 -10.10 1.54
CA PRO A 3 12.77 -10.78 0.30
C PRO A 3 11.53 -11.68 0.44
N PHE A 4 10.72 -11.75 -0.62
CA PHE A 4 9.61 -12.69 -0.72
C PHE A 4 9.26 -12.95 -2.20
N HIS A 5 8.52 -14.03 -2.45
CA HIS A 5 7.83 -14.26 -3.71
C HIS A 5 6.45 -14.84 -3.44
N ALA A 6 5.47 -14.47 -4.25
CA ALA A 6 4.09 -14.93 -4.08
C ALA A 6 3.35 -14.98 -5.41
N ALA A 7 2.38 -15.88 -5.50
CA ALA A 7 1.40 -15.87 -6.59
C ALA A 7 0.48 -14.65 -6.46
N ALA A 8 0.06 -14.10 -7.59
CA ALA A 8 -0.83 -12.95 -7.60
C ALA A 8 -1.81 -13.00 -8.79
N PHE A 9 -2.95 -12.37 -8.58
CA PHE A 9 -3.86 -12.02 -9.65
C PHE A 9 -3.59 -10.58 -10.09
N LYS A 10 -3.44 -10.38 -11.40
CA LYS A 10 -3.33 -9.04 -11.99
C LYS A 10 -4.35 -8.90 -13.12
N PRO A 11 -5.29 -7.97 -13.00
CA PRO A 11 -6.29 -7.71 -14.04
C PRO A 11 -5.63 -7.45 -15.40
N GLY A 12 -6.26 -7.92 -16.47
CA GLY A 12 -5.74 -7.79 -17.84
C GLY A 12 -4.70 -8.83 -18.24
N HIS A 13 -4.15 -9.62 -17.31
CA HIS A 13 -3.27 -10.74 -17.62
C HIS A 13 -4.08 -12.03 -17.89
N LYS A 14 -3.61 -12.85 -18.84
CA LYS A 14 -4.26 -14.13 -19.19
C LYS A 14 -3.96 -15.24 -18.19
N GLU A 15 -2.87 -15.12 -17.44
CA GLU A 15 -2.39 -16.09 -16.47
C GLU A 15 -2.10 -15.41 -15.14
N PHE A 16 -2.10 -16.18 -14.07
CA PHE A 16 -1.59 -15.72 -12.78
C PHE A 16 -0.10 -15.42 -12.88
N ILE A 17 0.34 -14.44 -12.13
CA ILE A 17 1.75 -14.01 -12.13
C ILE A 17 2.42 -14.39 -10.81
N THR A 18 3.75 -14.42 -10.82
CA THR A 18 4.56 -14.47 -9.60
C THR A 18 5.15 -13.09 -9.38
N VAL A 19 4.87 -12.50 -8.23
CA VAL A 19 5.47 -11.25 -7.78
C VAL A 19 6.73 -11.56 -6.97
N ARG A 20 7.81 -10.82 -7.22
CA ARG A 20 9.09 -10.96 -6.52
C ARG A 20 9.51 -9.60 -5.95
N SER A 21 9.89 -9.57 -4.70
CA SER A 21 10.29 -8.33 -4.03
C SER A 21 11.51 -7.64 -4.66
N GLU A 22 12.39 -8.40 -5.30
CA GLU A 22 13.56 -7.87 -6.01
C GLU A 22 13.18 -6.99 -7.21
N GLU A 23 12.07 -7.32 -7.89
CA GLU A 23 11.55 -6.61 -9.06
C GLU A 23 10.89 -5.27 -8.70
N MET A 24 10.63 -5.05 -7.42
CA MET A 24 10.01 -3.83 -6.90
C MET A 24 11.03 -2.73 -6.60
N ARG A 25 12.33 -3.05 -6.60
CA ARG A 25 13.39 -2.06 -6.38
C ARG A 25 13.45 -1.04 -7.52
N GLY A 26 13.83 0.19 -7.19
CA GLY A 26 13.88 1.29 -8.15
C GLY A 26 12.55 2.02 -8.32
N LYS A 27 11.48 1.54 -7.69
CA LYS A 27 10.13 2.13 -7.73
C LYS A 27 9.59 2.40 -6.34
N TRP A 28 8.67 3.32 -6.24
CA TRP A 28 7.83 3.47 -5.07
C TRP A 28 6.75 2.40 -5.07
N ASN A 29 6.52 1.78 -3.92
CA ASN A 29 5.55 0.70 -3.79
C ASN A 29 4.65 0.93 -2.58
N ILE A 30 3.36 0.63 -2.74
CA ILE A 30 2.40 0.56 -1.64
C ILE A 30 2.01 -0.90 -1.44
N PHE A 31 2.16 -1.39 -0.21
CA PHE A 31 1.56 -2.64 0.24
C PHE A 31 0.34 -2.32 1.08
N PHE A 32 -0.81 -2.77 0.60
CA PHE A 32 -2.11 -2.51 1.19
C PHE A 32 -2.71 -3.83 1.69
N PHE A 33 -2.39 -4.17 2.94
CA PHE A 33 -2.89 -5.39 3.57
C PHE A 33 -4.34 -5.22 3.99
N TYR A 34 -5.13 -6.28 3.82
CA TYR A 34 -6.52 -6.33 4.26
C TYR A 34 -6.88 -7.73 4.77
N PRO A 35 -7.88 -7.87 5.67
CA PRO A 35 -8.17 -9.12 6.36
C PRO A 35 -8.57 -10.28 5.46
N ALA A 36 -9.52 -10.11 4.54
CA ALA A 36 -10.00 -11.19 3.69
C ALA A 36 -10.86 -10.70 2.51
N ASP A 37 -10.90 -11.50 1.45
CA ASP A 37 -11.84 -11.39 0.34
C ASP A 37 -13.30 -11.61 0.82
N PHE A 38 -14.27 -11.15 0.04
CA PHE A 38 -15.71 -11.35 0.27
C PHE A 38 -16.20 -10.85 1.65
N THR A 39 -15.63 -9.76 2.17
CA THR A 39 -16.00 -9.13 3.44
C THR A 39 -16.73 -7.80 3.23
N TYR A 40 -16.78 -6.93 4.25
CA TYR A 40 -17.64 -5.74 4.26
C TYR A 40 -16.88 -4.43 4.05
N VAL A 41 -15.83 -4.18 4.84
CA VAL A 41 -15.02 -2.96 4.78
C VAL A 41 -13.96 -3.07 3.67
N CYS A 42 -13.37 -4.26 3.48
CA CYS A 42 -12.29 -4.47 2.51
C CYS A 42 -12.68 -4.04 1.08
N PRO A 43 -13.87 -4.40 0.53
CA PRO A 43 -14.22 -3.96 -0.82
C PRO A 43 -14.32 -2.44 -0.95
N THR A 44 -14.77 -1.72 0.08
CA THR A 44 -14.86 -0.26 0.03
C THR A 44 -13.49 0.42 -0.02
N GLU A 45 -12.50 -0.11 0.72
CA GLU A 45 -11.12 0.38 0.69
C GLU A 45 -10.44 0.11 -0.66
N LEU A 46 -10.63 -1.11 -1.19
CA LEU A 46 -10.02 -1.52 -2.45
C LEU A 46 -10.65 -0.79 -3.65
N GLU A 47 -11.95 -0.49 -3.60
CA GLU A 47 -12.65 0.34 -4.59
C GLU A 47 -12.13 1.77 -4.57
N ASP A 48 -12.05 2.42 -3.40
CA ASP A 48 -11.53 3.79 -3.25
C ASP A 48 -10.09 3.88 -3.77
N LEU A 49 -9.27 2.87 -3.47
CA LEU A 49 -7.90 2.76 -3.98
C LEU A 49 -7.87 2.59 -5.52
N ALA A 50 -8.81 1.83 -6.09
CA ALA A 50 -8.94 1.63 -7.52
C ALA A 50 -9.39 2.91 -8.24
N GLU A 51 -10.32 3.67 -7.69
CA GLU A 51 -10.78 4.95 -8.22
C GLU A 51 -9.69 6.01 -8.23
N ASN A 52 -8.74 5.94 -7.30
CA ASN A 52 -7.58 6.83 -7.23
C ASN A 52 -6.32 6.27 -7.89
N TYR A 53 -6.35 5.06 -8.48
CA TYR A 53 -5.16 4.36 -8.97
C TYR A 53 -4.35 5.16 -9.99
N ASN A 54 -4.99 5.86 -10.93
CA ASN A 54 -4.30 6.67 -11.92
C ASN A 54 -3.43 7.77 -11.30
N LYS A 55 -3.89 8.38 -10.21
CA LYS A 55 -3.13 9.41 -9.48
C LYS A 55 -1.84 8.84 -8.88
N PHE A 56 -1.87 7.59 -8.39
CA PHE A 56 -0.68 6.90 -7.89
C PHE A 56 0.26 6.54 -9.04
N GLN A 57 -0.26 6.12 -10.19
CA GLN A 57 0.54 5.83 -11.38
C GLN A 57 1.26 7.07 -11.92
N GLU A 58 0.61 8.23 -11.92
CA GLU A 58 1.21 9.52 -12.29
C GLU A 58 2.40 9.88 -11.38
N LEU A 59 2.39 9.44 -10.12
CA LEU A 59 3.49 9.59 -9.17
C LEU A 59 4.55 8.47 -9.27
N GLY A 60 4.42 7.55 -10.22
CA GLY A 60 5.34 6.42 -10.37
C GLY A 60 5.27 5.40 -9.23
N VAL A 61 4.10 5.20 -8.64
CA VAL A 61 3.86 4.30 -7.50
C VAL A 61 3.12 3.05 -7.97
N ASP A 62 3.71 1.88 -7.72
CA ASP A 62 3.03 0.61 -7.90
C ASP A 62 2.24 0.22 -6.61
N ILE A 63 1.02 -0.28 -6.78
CA ILE A 63 0.15 -0.72 -5.69
C ILE A 63 0.01 -2.23 -5.71
N TYR A 64 0.11 -2.83 -4.53
CA TYR A 64 -0.11 -4.23 -4.26
C TYR A 64 -1.09 -4.37 -3.10
N SER A 65 -2.31 -4.87 -3.37
CA SER A 65 -3.16 -5.33 -2.28
C SER A 65 -2.75 -6.74 -1.86
N VAL A 66 -2.79 -7.02 -0.56
CA VAL A 66 -2.29 -8.27 0.01
C VAL A 66 -3.28 -8.82 1.02
N SER A 67 -3.72 -10.05 0.83
CA SER A 67 -4.41 -10.83 1.86
C SER A 67 -3.89 -12.26 1.91
N THR A 68 -4.31 -13.01 2.91
CA THR A 68 -3.93 -14.41 3.07
C THR A 68 -4.79 -15.35 2.20
N ASP A 69 -5.74 -14.82 1.44
CA ASP A 69 -6.53 -15.57 0.48
C ASP A 69 -5.68 -16.05 -0.72
N SER A 70 -6.18 -17.07 -1.43
CA SER A 70 -5.52 -17.56 -2.63
C SER A 70 -5.75 -16.64 -3.83
N HIS A 71 -4.82 -16.64 -4.78
CA HIS A 71 -4.97 -15.91 -6.05
C HIS A 71 -6.20 -16.35 -6.86
N PHE A 72 -6.70 -17.59 -6.65
CA PHE A 72 -7.97 -18.05 -7.20
C PHE A 72 -9.16 -17.34 -6.55
N CYS A 73 -9.09 -17.09 -5.24
CA CYS A 73 -10.11 -16.34 -4.50
C CYS A 73 -10.16 -14.88 -5.00
N HIS A 74 -9.01 -14.21 -5.11
CA HIS A 74 -8.92 -12.88 -5.69
C HIS A 74 -9.55 -12.79 -7.09
N LYS A 75 -9.24 -13.74 -7.95
CA LYS A 75 -9.84 -13.80 -9.30
C LYS A 75 -11.35 -13.98 -9.25
N ALA A 76 -11.85 -14.90 -8.43
CA ALA A 76 -13.28 -15.14 -8.29
C ALA A 76 -14.01 -13.91 -7.72
N TRP A 77 -13.41 -13.23 -6.75
CA TRP A 77 -13.97 -12.01 -6.20
C TRP A 77 -13.98 -10.85 -7.21
N TYR A 78 -12.89 -10.70 -7.97
CA TYR A 78 -12.82 -9.74 -9.07
C TYR A 78 -13.92 -9.94 -10.11
N ASP A 79 -14.19 -11.18 -10.50
CA ASP A 79 -15.20 -11.51 -11.51
C ASP A 79 -16.65 -11.34 -11.02
N SER A 80 -16.88 -11.44 -9.71
CA SER A 80 -18.21 -11.47 -9.11
C SER A 80 -18.64 -10.15 -8.44
N SER A 81 -17.72 -9.24 -8.19
CA SER A 81 -17.97 -7.98 -7.48
C SER A 81 -17.77 -6.78 -8.38
N GLU A 82 -18.78 -5.91 -8.50
CA GLU A 82 -18.68 -4.68 -9.27
C GLU A 82 -17.58 -3.74 -8.71
N ALA A 83 -17.49 -3.61 -7.39
CA ALA A 83 -16.48 -2.79 -6.73
C ALA A 83 -15.05 -3.31 -7.00
N ILE A 84 -14.82 -4.61 -6.81
CA ILE A 84 -13.52 -5.24 -7.00
C ILE A 84 -13.15 -5.35 -8.48
N GLY A 85 -14.13 -5.47 -9.38
CA GLY A 85 -13.95 -5.43 -10.83
C GLY A 85 -13.35 -4.13 -11.37
N LYS A 86 -13.30 -3.05 -10.55
CA LYS A 86 -12.64 -1.78 -10.90
C LYS A 86 -11.12 -1.82 -10.68
N ILE A 87 -10.60 -2.81 -9.94
CA ILE A 87 -9.17 -2.89 -9.60
C ILE A 87 -8.33 -3.06 -10.89
N ALA A 88 -7.27 -2.24 -11.00
CA ALA A 88 -6.28 -2.35 -12.06
C ALA A 88 -4.86 -2.66 -11.55
N TYR A 89 -4.67 -2.67 -10.23
CA TYR A 89 -3.42 -3.04 -9.57
C TYR A 89 -3.36 -4.54 -9.23
N THR A 90 -2.20 -5.00 -8.75
CA THR A 90 -1.93 -6.41 -8.47
C THR A 90 -2.46 -6.82 -7.10
N MET A 91 -3.15 -7.97 -7.03
CA MET A 91 -3.64 -8.60 -5.80
C MET A 91 -2.74 -9.80 -5.46
N ILE A 92 -1.94 -9.66 -4.41
CA ILE A 92 -0.98 -10.69 -3.95
C ILE A 92 -1.66 -11.67 -3.01
N SER A 93 -1.45 -12.95 -3.27
CA SER A 93 -1.88 -14.06 -2.40
C SER A 93 -0.76 -14.40 -1.42
N ASP A 94 -0.94 -14.06 -0.14
CA ASP A 94 -0.03 -14.42 0.94
C ASP A 94 -0.52 -15.66 1.73
N ASN A 95 -0.91 -16.71 1.00
CA ASN A 95 -1.45 -17.93 1.59
C ASN A 95 -0.42 -18.74 2.42
N THR A 96 0.85 -18.37 2.38
CA THR A 96 1.91 -18.89 3.26
C THR A 96 2.13 -18.04 4.51
N PHE A 97 1.46 -16.90 4.62
CA PHE A 97 1.62 -15.91 5.69
C PHE A 97 3.00 -15.24 5.77
N GLU A 98 3.87 -15.50 4.81
CA GLU A 98 5.25 -15.00 4.82
C GLU A 98 5.30 -13.48 4.73
N ILE A 99 4.51 -12.88 3.82
CA ILE A 99 4.53 -11.44 3.61
C ILE A 99 3.92 -10.73 4.81
N SER A 100 2.77 -11.21 5.31
CA SER A 100 2.12 -10.63 6.49
C SER A 100 2.99 -10.71 7.75
N ARG A 101 3.76 -11.80 7.94
CA ARG A 101 4.76 -11.89 9.00
C ARG A 101 5.93 -10.93 8.78
N ASN A 102 6.42 -10.79 7.56
CA ASN A 102 7.54 -9.91 7.23
C ASN A 102 7.22 -8.43 7.49
N PHE A 103 5.94 -8.04 7.34
CA PHE A 103 5.44 -6.71 7.63
C PHE A 103 4.82 -6.58 9.03
N GLU A 104 4.85 -7.65 9.84
CA GLU A 104 4.36 -7.69 11.23
C GLU A 104 2.86 -7.34 11.36
N VAL A 105 2.07 -7.74 10.37
CA VAL A 105 0.61 -7.51 10.32
C VAL A 105 -0.22 -8.78 10.38
N LEU A 106 0.40 -9.95 10.56
CA LEU A 106 -0.34 -11.20 10.67
C LEU A 106 -0.98 -11.33 12.05
N ARG A 107 -2.28 -11.60 12.07
CA ARG A 107 -3.01 -12.09 13.26
C ARG A 107 -2.88 -13.61 13.31
N GLU A 108 -1.84 -14.09 13.99
CA GLU A 108 -1.46 -15.52 14.00
C GLU A 108 -2.62 -16.46 14.39
N ASN A 109 -3.47 -16.05 15.33
CA ASN A 109 -4.61 -16.86 15.78
C ASN A 109 -5.76 -16.95 14.76
N GLU A 110 -5.79 -16.06 13.77
CA GLU A 110 -6.87 -15.97 12.80
C GLU A 110 -6.40 -16.32 11.38
N GLY A 111 -5.08 -16.30 11.13
CA GLY A 111 -4.52 -16.50 9.79
C GLY A 111 -4.91 -15.38 8.81
N ARG A 112 -5.18 -14.17 9.32
CA ARG A 112 -5.55 -13.00 8.51
C ARG A 112 -4.65 -11.82 8.82
N SER A 113 -4.51 -10.90 7.85
CA SER A 113 -3.75 -9.68 8.06
C SER A 113 -4.57 -8.61 8.78
N GLU A 114 -3.90 -7.73 9.50
CA GLU A 114 -4.44 -6.42 9.89
C GLU A 114 -4.67 -5.54 8.65
N ARG A 115 -5.41 -4.44 8.81
CA ARG A 115 -5.47 -3.37 7.81
C ARG A 115 -4.20 -2.54 7.88
N GLY A 116 -3.12 -3.05 7.30
CA GLY A 116 -1.81 -2.39 7.25
C GLY A 116 -1.56 -1.72 5.91
N THR A 117 -1.06 -0.48 5.94
CA THR A 117 -0.59 0.23 4.75
C THR A 117 0.88 0.57 4.92
N PHE A 118 1.69 0.26 3.91
CA PHE A 118 3.13 0.55 3.92
C PHE A 118 3.52 1.25 2.63
N ILE A 119 4.21 2.39 2.75
CA ILE A 119 4.86 3.05 1.64
C ILE A 119 6.33 2.67 1.67
N VAL A 120 6.81 2.05 0.59
CA VAL A 120 8.19 1.58 0.44
C VAL A 120 8.87 2.37 -0.66
N ASP A 121 10.04 2.95 -0.36
CA ASP A 121 10.81 3.74 -1.31
C ASP A 121 11.57 2.87 -2.34
N PRO A 122 12.14 3.46 -3.40
CA PRO A 122 12.93 2.74 -4.41
C PRO A 122 14.14 1.96 -3.86
N GLY A 123 14.63 2.31 -2.68
CA GLY A 123 15.66 1.57 -1.96
C GLY A 123 15.16 0.34 -1.20
N GLY A 124 13.84 0.12 -1.16
CA GLY A 124 13.22 -0.95 -0.39
C GLY A 124 13.05 -0.63 1.10
N ILE A 125 13.09 0.66 1.46
CA ILE A 125 12.95 1.14 2.85
C ILE A 125 11.51 1.59 3.08
N ILE A 126 10.91 1.13 4.17
CA ILE A 126 9.58 1.56 4.60
C ILE A 126 9.68 3.01 5.09
N LYS A 127 8.93 3.91 4.46
CA LYS A 127 8.85 5.34 4.79
C LYS A 127 7.65 5.69 5.65
N LEU A 128 6.59 4.90 5.53
CA LEU A 128 5.38 5.06 6.31
C LEU A 128 4.77 3.68 6.57
N MET A 129 4.24 3.50 7.76
CA MET A 129 3.32 2.42 8.08
C MET A 129 2.12 2.99 8.84
N GLU A 130 0.95 2.47 8.54
CA GLU A 130 -0.30 2.77 9.20
C GLU A 130 -1.08 1.48 9.41
N ILE A 131 -1.55 1.23 10.61
CA ILE A 131 -2.38 0.07 10.94
C ILE A 131 -3.66 0.58 11.56
N THR A 132 -4.80 0.20 10.99
CA THR A 132 -6.12 0.55 11.51
C THR A 132 -6.84 -0.68 12.02
N CYS A 133 -7.73 -0.51 13.01
CA CYS A 133 -8.52 -1.61 13.51
C CYS A 133 -9.52 -2.11 12.46
N GLU A 134 -10.00 -3.33 12.64
CA GLU A 134 -10.79 -4.05 11.63
C GLU A 134 -12.04 -3.32 11.12
N GLY A 135 -12.70 -2.53 11.98
CA GLY A 135 -13.91 -1.81 11.64
C GLY A 135 -13.71 -0.42 11.02
N VAL A 136 -12.47 0.02 10.82
CA VAL A 136 -12.16 1.36 10.29
C VAL A 136 -11.46 1.27 8.95
N GLY A 137 -12.15 1.68 7.89
CA GLY A 137 -11.62 1.77 6.54
C GLY A 137 -10.62 2.91 6.39
N ARG A 138 -9.65 2.72 5.48
CA ARG A 138 -8.62 3.70 5.13
C ARG A 138 -9.06 4.52 3.93
N ASP A 139 -8.44 5.67 3.75
CA ASP A 139 -8.74 6.68 2.75
C ASP A 139 -7.58 6.82 1.74
N ALA A 140 -7.86 6.60 0.46
CA ALA A 140 -6.88 6.66 -0.61
C ALA A 140 -6.34 8.07 -0.85
N GLU A 141 -7.14 9.12 -0.64
CA GLU A 141 -6.68 10.50 -0.82
C GLU A 141 -5.69 10.90 0.27
N SER A 142 -5.94 10.50 1.53
CA SER A 142 -4.99 10.66 2.62
C SER A 142 -3.68 9.93 2.34
N LEU A 143 -3.75 8.70 1.81
CA LEU A 143 -2.58 7.93 1.42
C LEU A 143 -1.80 8.62 0.30
N LEU A 144 -2.48 9.18 -0.69
CA LEU A 144 -1.86 9.92 -1.79
C LEU A 144 -1.06 11.12 -1.29
N GLN A 145 -1.59 11.90 -0.33
CA GLN A 145 -0.87 13.02 0.28
C GLN A 145 0.38 12.55 1.04
N LYS A 146 0.30 11.42 1.73
CA LYS A 146 1.45 10.83 2.44
C LYS A 146 2.54 10.36 1.46
N VAL A 147 2.17 9.81 0.31
CA VAL A 147 3.11 9.45 -0.77
C VAL A 147 3.83 10.70 -1.29
N LYS A 148 3.09 11.76 -1.63
CA LYS A 148 3.68 13.02 -2.12
C LYS A 148 4.67 13.60 -1.13
N ALA A 149 4.34 13.62 0.16
CA ALA A 149 5.24 14.09 1.20
C ALA A 149 6.51 13.22 1.31
N ALA A 150 6.37 11.88 1.22
CA ALA A 150 7.51 10.97 1.27
C ALA A 150 8.44 11.11 0.05
N GLN A 151 7.88 11.35 -1.14
CA GLN A 151 8.64 11.61 -2.35
C GLN A 151 9.36 12.96 -2.26
N TYR A 152 8.67 14.01 -1.84
CA TYR A 152 9.24 15.34 -1.66
C TYR A 152 10.48 15.34 -0.77
N ILE A 153 10.39 14.73 0.43
CA ILE A 153 11.53 14.67 1.37
C ILE A 153 12.72 13.88 0.76
N ARG A 154 12.45 12.88 -0.06
CA ARG A 154 13.51 12.13 -0.74
C ARG A 154 14.25 12.99 -1.75
N GLU A 155 13.56 13.87 -2.46
CA GLU A 155 14.12 14.76 -3.48
C GLU A 155 14.75 16.03 -2.88
N HIS A 156 14.35 16.40 -1.65
CA HIS A 156 14.81 17.60 -0.95
C HIS A 156 15.48 17.24 0.38
N PRO A 157 16.70 16.67 0.34
CA PRO A 157 17.44 16.34 1.57
C PRO A 157 17.68 17.59 2.41
N GLY A 158 17.32 17.53 3.68
CA GLY A 158 17.46 18.66 4.62
C GLY A 158 16.17 19.47 4.83
N GLU A 159 15.10 19.15 4.12
CA GLU A 159 13.77 19.70 4.36
C GLU A 159 12.86 18.71 5.06
N VAL A 160 11.83 19.19 5.75
CA VAL A 160 10.77 18.37 6.35
C VAL A 160 9.39 18.95 6.04
N CYS A 161 8.44 18.07 5.77
CA CYS A 161 7.04 18.44 5.58
C CYS A 161 6.36 18.57 6.95
N PRO A 162 5.82 19.74 7.33
CA PRO A 162 5.07 19.88 8.57
C PRO A 162 3.74 19.10 8.52
N ALA A 163 3.06 19.02 9.67
CA ALA A 163 1.73 18.42 9.73
C ALA A 163 0.77 19.09 8.73
N LYS A 164 -0.05 18.28 8.06
CA LYS A 164 -1.02 18.70 7.02
C LYS A 164 -0.40 19.30 5.75
N TRP A 165 0.90 19.22 5.57
CA TRP A 165 1.56 19.70 4.37
C TRP A 165 0.93 19.15 3.10
N LYS A 166 0.78 20.00 2.10
CA LYS A 166 0.36 19.66 0.75
C LYS A 166 1.41 20.12 -0.25
N GLU A 167 1.43 19.48 -1.41
CA GLU A 167 2.32 19.83 -2.51
C GLU A 167 2.19 21.32 -2.87
N GLY A 168 3.33 22.01 -2.94
CA GLY A 168 3.40 23.46 -3.17
C GLY A 168 3.34 24.33 -1.91
N GLU A 169 3.12 23.75 -0.73
CA GLU A 169 3.17 24.48 0.54
C GLU A 169 4.60 24.56 1.10
N THR A 170 4.80 25.47 2.03
CA THR A 170 6.11 25.72 2.66
C THR A 170 6.56 24.52 3.48
N THR A 171 7.83 24.16 3.33
CA THR A 171 8.53 23.17 4.15
C THR A 171 9.38 23.87 5.23
N LEU A 172 9.96 23.08 6.13
CA LEU A 172 10.85 23.57 7.17
C LEU A 172 12.26 23.02 6.94
N ALA A 173 13.27 23.87 7.09
CA ALA A 173 14.67 23.46 7.18
C ALA A 173 15.05 23.32 8.67
N PRO A 174 15.20 22.09 9.21
CA PRO A 174 15.50 21.87 10.61
C PRO A 174 16.77 22.61 11.04
N SER A 175 16.69 23.43 12.09
CA SER A 175 17.82 24.11 12.69
C SER A 175 17.61 24.29 14.20
N LEU A 176 18.67 24.53 14.94
CA LEU A 176 18.58 24.86 16.37
C LEU A 176 17.77 26.14 16.63
N ASP A 177 17.75 27.05 15.67
CA ASP A 177 17.00 28.31 15.79
C ASP A 177 15.49 28.14 15.75
N LEU A 178 14.99 27.01 15.21
CA LEU A 178 13.57 26.68 15.15
C LEU A 178 13.07 25.97 16.40
N VAL A 179 13.98 25.45 17.24
CA VAL A 179 13.59 24.70 18.46
C VAL A 179 12.84 25.62 19.41
N GLY A 180 11.60 25.26 19.75
CA GLY A 180 10.72 26.04 20.62
C GLY A 180 10.11 27.31 19.98
N LYS A 181 10.23 27.50 18.65
CA LYS A 181 9.66 28.65 17.92
C LYS A 181 8.54 28.27 16.93
N ILE A 182 8.27 26.98 16.79
CA ILE A 182 7.22 26.40 15.92
C ILE A 182 6.25 25.55 16.73
#